data_cc2b1d11c374194af194f6eee6daca88
#
_entry.id   cc2b1d11c374194af194f6eee6daca88
#
_cell.length_a   1.000
_cell.length_b   1.000
_cell.length_c   1.000
_cell.angle_alpha   90.00
_cell.angle_beta   90.00
_cell.angle_gamma   90.00
#
_symmetry.space_group_name_H-M   'P 1'
#
loop_
_entity.id
_entity.type
_entity.pdbx_description
1 polymer ?
#
loop_
_entity_poly.entity_id
_entity_poly.type
_entity_poly.pdbx_seq_one_letter_code
_entity_poly.pdbx_strand_id
1 'polypeptide(L)'
;MEIPYIHKPKIVVIGSCNTDMVVKANRLPVPGETILGGSFYMNPGGKGANQAIAAARLGADVTFISKIGYDLFGLQALEIYKSERINTEFIFTDSKKPSGVALISVDSFGENCIIVASGANQSLSPEDIDKAKDKIREADTILMQLEIPLETVEYATALAYEYGKRVILNPAPASSLNNELLKKTNVILPNRIEAEMLSGIKVTNLKSAHRAVQAISCKGIENVVITLGKEGAFVKEKDKYIMIPAKEVDTIDTTGAGDVFSGALSVSLSEGRSLIEAVEFANAAAA
;
A
#
# COMPACT_ATOMS: atom_id res chain seq x y z
N MET A 1 -1.78 38.12 -14.53
CA MET A 1 -0.96 37.09 -13.85
C MET A 1 -1.68 35.78 -14.11
N GLU A 2 -1.19 34.97 -15.04
CA GLU A 2 -1.74 33.63 -15.26
C GLU A 2 -1.43 32.78 -14.00
N ILE A 3 -2.46 32.23 -13.38
CA ILE A 3 -2.28 31.25 -12.30
C ILE A 3 -1.58 30.04 -12.96
N PRO A 4 -0.39 29.63 -12.52
CA PRO A 4 0.26 28.47 -13.09
C PRO A 4 -0.70 27.27 -12.98
N TYR A 5 -0.90 26.56 -14.08
CA TYR A 5 -1.71 25.34 -14.11
C TYR A 5 -1.04 24.32 -13.17
N ILE A 6 -1.60 24.18 -11.98
CA ILE A 6 -1.12 23.17 -11.03
C ILE A 6 -1.65 21.84 -11.54
N HIS A 7 -0.76 21.00 -12.08
CA HIS A 7 -1.09 19.64 -12.48
C HIS A 7 -1.59 18.87 -11.25
N LYS A 8 -2.85 18.44 -11.29
CA LYS A 8 -3.41 17.59 -10.25
C LYS A 8 -2.95 16.15 -10.49
N PRO A 9 -2.18 15.52 -9.55
CA PRO A 9 -1.69 14.17 -9.72
C PRO A 9 -2.83 13.17 -9.99
N LYS A 10 -2.71 12.37 -11.05
CA LYS A 10 -3.63 11.28 -11.37
C LYS A 10 -3.03 9.96 -10.94
N ILE A 11 -3.62 9.32 -9.94
CA ILE A 11 -3.11 8.08 -9.36
C ILE A 11 -4.14 6.98 -9.53
N VAL A 12 -3.73 5.86 -10.10
CA VAL A 12 -4.52 4.63 -10.08
C VAL A 12 -3.95 3.74 -8.97
N VAL A 13 -4.79 3.41 -7.99
CA VAL A 13 -4.47 2.42 -6.97
C VAL A 13 -5.14 1.11 -7.34
N ILE A 14 -4.38 0.02 -7.40
CA ILE A 14 -4.89 -1.33 -7.67
C ILE A 14 -4.58 -2.18 -6.44
N GLY A 15 -5.61 -2.62 -5.72
CA GLY A 15 -5.36 -3.31 -4.47
C GLY A 15 -6.61 -3.75 -3.71
N SER A 16 -6.38 -4.16 -2.48
CA SER A 16 -7.37 -4.73 -1.57
C SER A 16 -8.29 -3.70 -0.93
N CYS A 17 -9.46 -4.19 -0.58
CA CYS A 17 -10.46 -3.51 0.23
C CYS A 17 -10.92 -4.49 1.32
N ASN A 18 -10.74 -4.14 2.59
CA ASN A 18 -11.17 -4.94 3.74
C ASN A 18 -12.06 -4.12 4.69
N THR A 19 -12.79 -4.83 5.52
CA THR A 19 -13.34 -4.28 6.76
C THR A 19 -12.50 -4.83 7.92
N ASP A 20 -11.86 -3.94 8.67
CA ASP A 20 -11.07 -4.29 9.84
C ASP A 20 -12.01 -4.34 11.06
N MET A 21 -12.17 -5.53 11.62
CA MET A 21 -12.96 -5.82 12.84
C MET A 21 -12.00 -5.91 14.01
N VAL A 22 -12.00 -4.89 14.86
CA VAL A 22 -11.04 -4.76 15.96
C VAL A 22 -11.71 -5.00 17.28
N VAL A 23 -11.16 -5.94 18.06
CA VAL A 23 -11.53 -6.16 19.46
C VAL A 23 -10.34 -5.79 20.33
N LYS A 24 -10.50 -4.79 21.21
CA LYS A 24 -9.52 -4.46 22.25
C LYS A 24 -9.93 -5.16 23.54
N ALA A 25 -9.02 -5.95 24.11
CA ALA A 25 -9.22 -6.69 25.36
C ALA A 25 -8.03 -6.46 26.31
N ASN A 26 -8.15 -6.88 27.57
CA ASN A 26 -7.05 -6.73 28.54
C ASN A 26 -5.81 -7.56 28.16
N ARG A 27 -6.04 -8.70 27.50
CA ARG A 27 -5.00 -9.61 26.99
C ARG A 27 -5.53 -10.42 25.81
N LEU A 28 -4.65 -11.02 25.05
CA LEU A 28 -5.03 -11.99 24.03
C LEU A 28 -5.43 -13.33 24.66
N PRO A 29 -6.47 -14.04 24.14
CA PRO A 29 -6.82 -15.36 24.62
C PRO A 29 -5.79 -16.41 24.18
N VAL A 30 -5.57 -17.43 25.01
CA VAL A 30 -4.81 -18.61 24.59
C VAL A 30 -5.73 -19.62 23.87
N PRO A 31 -5.19 -20.57 23.08
CA PRO A 31 -6.00 -21.57 22.41
C PRO A 31 -6.95 -22.31 23.36
N GLY A 32 -8.24 -22.35 23.01
CA GLY A 32 -9.29 -22.97 23.80
C GLY A 32 -9.90 -22.07 24.89
N GLU A 33 -9.42 -20.85 25.07
CA GLU A 33 -9.92 -19.92 26.07
C GLU A 33 -10.99 -18.99 25.49
N THR A 34 -12.00 -18.67 26.32
CA THR A 34 -12.95 -17.60 26.08
C THR A 34 -12.73 -16.49 27.12
N ILE A 35 -12.46 -15.27 26.64
CA ILE A 35 -12.40 -14.08 27.51
C ILE A 35 -13.63 -13.22 27.27
N LEU A 36 -14.15 -12.60 28.32
CA LEU A 36 -15.30 -11.69 28.26
C LEU A 36 -14.82 -10.25 28.50
N GLY A 37 -15.51 -9.29 27.86
CA GLY A 37 -15.22 -7.88 27.98
C GLY A 37 -14.46 -7.36 26.76
N GLY A 38 -14.06 -6.07 26.84
CA GLY A 38 -13.39 -5.38 25.74
C GLY A 38 -14.30 -4.43 24.98
N SER A 39 -13.72 -3.70 24.03
CA SER A 39 -14.43 -2.83 23.09
C SER A 39 -14.30 -3.37 21.68
N PHE A 40 -15.37 -3.22 20.91
CA PHE A 40 -15.40 -3.60 19.49
C PHE A 40 -15.66 -2.39 18.62
N TYR A 41 -14.94 -2.28 17.51
CA TYR A 41 -15.22 -1.31 16.46
C TYR A 41 -14.81 -1.84 15.09
N MET A 42 -15.37 -1.25 14.04
CA MET A 42 -15.05 -1.56 12.66
C MET A 42 -14.49 -0.32 11.97
N ASN A 43 -13.45 -0.51 11.17
CA ASN A 43 -12.86 0.53 10.34
C ASN A 43 -12.74 0.04 8.89
N PRO A 44 -12.76 0.96 7.91
CA PRO A 44 -12.29 0.62 6.58
C PRO A 44 -10.82 0.22 6.67
N GLY A 45 -10.44 -0.84 5.96
CA GLY A 45 -9.10 -1.38 5.92
C GLY A 45 -8.74 -1.94 4.54
N GLY A 46 -7.63 -2.66 4.50
CA GLY A 46 -7.01 -3.13 3.26
C GLY A 46 -6.00 -2.13 2.73
N LYS A 47 -4.82 -2.62 2.38
CA LYS A 47 -3.69 -1.76 1.94
C LYS A 47 -4.04 -0.90 0.74
N GLY A 48 -4.74 -1.47 -0.25
CA GLY A 48 -5.20 -0.73 -1.42
C GLY A 48 -6.09 0.45 -1.04
N ALA A 49 -7.10 0.22 -0.21
CA ALA A 49 -8.03 1.25 0.24
C ALA A 49 -7.33 2.33 1.07
N ASN A 50 -6.49 1.94 2.03
CA ASN A 50 -5.75 2.87 2.87
C ASN A 50 -4.86 3.80 2.03
N GLN A 51 -4.14 3.25 1.04
CA GLN A 51 -3.25 4.00 0.16
C GLN A 51 -4.04 4.92 -0.79
N ALA A 52 -5.21 4.47 -1.29
CA ALA A 52 -6.09 5.29 -2.11
C ALA A 52 -6.66 6.48 -1.32
N ILE A 53 -7.13 6.25 -0.09
CA ILE A 53 -7.64 7.30 0.80
C ILE A 53 -6.52 8.30 1.14
N ALA A 54 -5.32 7.81 1.48
CA ALA A 54 -4.18 8.67 1.78
C ALA A 54 -3.84 9.59 0.58
N ALA A 55 -3.76 9.03 -0.62
CA ALA A 55 -3.49 9.81 -1.83
C ALA A 55 -4.60 10.84 -2.13
N ALA A 56 -5.87 10.46 -1.97
CA ALA A 56 -7.01 11.35 -2.20
C ALA A 56 -7.02 12.52 -1.21
N ARG A 57 -6.79 12.26 0.08
CA ARG A 57 -6.71 13.29 1.13
C ARG A 57 -5.54 14.26 0.92
N LEU A 58 -4.47 13.82 0.26
CA LEU A 58 -3.34 14.65 -0.14
C LEU A 58 -3.56 15.38 -1.48
N GLY A 59 -4.79 15.32 -2.03
CA GLY A 59 -5.22 16.14 -3.15
C GLY A 59 -5.11 15.50 -4.52
N ALA A 60 -4.70 14.25 -4.65
CA ALA A 60 -4.66 13.55 -5.93
C ALA A 60 -6.06 13.26 -6.50
N ASP A 61 -6.12 13.10 -7.82
CA ASP A 61 -7.26 12.50 -8.53
C ASP A 61 -7.04 10.98 -8.56
N VAL A 62 -7.78 10.26 -7.69
CA VAL A 62 -7.56 8.84 -7.45
C VAL A 62 -8.65 8.01 -8.12
N THR A 63 -8.24 7.05 -8.94
CA THR A 63 -9.08 5.93 -9.38
C THR A 63 -8.69 4.67 -8.61
N PHE A 64 -9.64 4.02 -7.95
CA PHE A 64 -9.40 2.79 -7.20
C PHE A 64 -9.94 1.59 -7.97
N ILE A 65 -9.05 0.65 -8.31
CA ILE A 65 -9.37 -0.62 -8.96
C ILE A 65 -9.29 -1.71 -7.89
N SER A 66 -10.43 -2.30 -7.57
CA SER A 66 -10.54 -3.29 -6.50
C SER A 66 -11.71 -4.24 -6.73
N LYS A 67 -11.90 -5.22 -5.85
CA LYS A 67 -13.04 -6.12 -5.90
C LYS A 67 -13.60 -6.38 -4.51
N ILE A 68 -14.92 -6.18 -4.37
CA ILE A 68 -15.68 -6.34 -3.13
C ILE A 68 -16.73 -7.43 -3.30
N GLY A 69 -17.26 -7.96 -2.21
CA GLY A 69 -18.44 -8.83 -2.22
C GLY A 69 -19.75 -8.06 -2.40
N TYR A 70 -20.80 -8.76 -2.80
CA TYR A 70 -22.17 -8.23 -2.80
C TYR A 70 -22.78 -8.36 -1.41
N ASP A 71 -22.23 -7.61 -0.46
CA ASP A 71 -22.60 -7.65 0.97
C ASP A 71 -22.57 -6.26 1.61
N LEU A 72 -22.99 -6.21 2.88
CA LEU A 72 -23.05 -4.95 3.63
C LEU A 72 -21.68 -4.25 3.72
N PHE A 73 -20.58 -5.01 3.89
CA PHE A 73 -19.24 -4.45 4.00
C PHE A 73 -18.79 -3.79 2.71
N GLY A 74 -19.04 -4.46 1.56
CA GLY A 74 -18.74 -3.90 0.26
C GLY A 74 -19.53 -2.62 -0.03
N LEU A 75 -20.82 -2.58 0.33
CA LEU A 75 -21.65 -1.38 0.15
C LEU A 75 -21.17 -0.23 1.04
N GLN A 76 -20.83 -0.48 2.30
CA GLN A 76 -20.29 0.53 3.21
C GLN A 76 -18.94 1.07 2.72
N ALA A 77 -18.06 0.19 2.24
CA ALA A 77 -16.78 0.58 1.67
C ALA A 77 -16.94 1.53 0.48
N LEU A 78 -17.86 1.23 -0.46
CA LEU A 78 -18.14 2.12 -1.60
C LEU A 78 -18.58 3.52 -1.17
N GLU A 79 -19.45 3.63 -0.17
CA GLU A 79 -19.90 4.94 0.33
C GLU A 79 -18.74 5.73 0.97
N ILE A 80 -17.86 5.05 1.71
CA ILE A 80 -16.66 5.68 2.28
C ILE A 80 -15.76 6.22 1.16
N TYR A 81 -15.46 5.42 0.12
CA TYR A 81 -14.58 5.86 -0.96
C TYR A 81 -15.16 7.01 -1.77
N LYS A 82 -16.48 7.01 -2.00
CA LYS A 82 -17.17 8.15 -2.63
C LYS A 82 -17.07 9.42 -1.78
N SER A 83 -17.21 9.30 -0.44
CA SER A 83 -17.07 10.45 0.47
C SER A 83 -15.65 11.03 0.47
N GLU A 84 -14.63 10.19 0.23
CA GLU A 84 -13.22 10.60 0.05
C GLU A 84 -12.93 11.09 -1.39
N ARG A 85 -13.96 11.21 -2.25
CA ARG A 85 -13.86 11.66 -3.65
C ARG A 85 -12.98 10.79 -4.54
N ILE A 86 -12.89 9.50 -4.21
CA ILE A 86 -12.20 8.50 -5.02
C ILE A 86 -13.13 8.05 -6.15
N ASN A 87 -12.62 7.93 -7.36
CA ASN A 87 -13.36 7.30 -8.46
C ASN A 87 -13.50 5.80 -8.20
N THR A 88 -14.74 5.36 -7.98
CA THR A 88 -15.14 3.98 -7.63
C THR A 88 -15.70 3.19 -8.81
N GLU A 89 -15.65 3.73 -10.03
CA GLU A 89 -16.20 3.10 -11.24
C GLU A 89 -15.63 1.69 -11.49
N PHE A 90 -14.39 1.47 -11.10
CA PHE A 90 -13.65 0.22 -11.29
C PHE A 90 -13.52 -0.62 -10.00
N ILE A 91 -14.41 -0.40 -9.05
CA ILE A 91 -14.58 -1.32 -7.92
C ILE A 91 -15.63 -2.36 -8.34
N PHE A 92 -15.15 -3.54 -8.68
CA PHE A 92 -16.00 -4.63 -9.17
C PHE A 92 -16.67 -5.38 -8.01
N THR A 93 -17.79 -6.02 -8.29
CA THR A 93 -18.51 -6.81 -7.29
C THR A 93 -18.42 -8.29 -7.64
N ASP A 94 -18.01 -9.11 -6.67
CA ASP A 94 -18.08 -10.58 -6.76
C ASP A 94 -19.41 -11.05 -6.16
N SER A 95 -20.19 -11.81 -6.93
CA SER A 95 -21.48 -12.33 -6.48
C SER A 95 -21.37 -13.63 -5.67
N LYS A 96 -20.17 -14.24 -5.58
CA LYS A 96 -19.93 -15.54 -4.95
C LYS A 96 -19.08 -15.46 -3.69
N LYS A 97 -18.15 -14.49 -3.62
CA LYS A 97 -17.26 -14.32 -2.49
C LYS A 97 -17.66 -13.09 -1.67
N PRO A 98 -17.58 -13.15 -0.34
CA PRO A 98 -17.80 -11.98 0.51
C PRO A 98 -16.66 -10.97 0.35
N SER A 99 -16.89 -9.74 0.80
CA SER A 99 -15.85 -8.72 0.94
C SER A 99 -14.72 -9.19 1.86
N GLY A 100 -13.52 -8.66 1.67
CA GLY A 100 -12.40 -8.95 2.55
C GLY A 100 -12.62 -8.46 3.98
N VAL A 101 -12.16 -9.23 4.95
CA VAL A 101 -12.26 -8.90 6.38
C VAL A 101 -10.93 -9.18 7.07
N ALA A 102 -10.50 -8.28 7.95
CA ALA A 102 -9.43 -8.54 8.90
C ALA A 102 -10.00 -8.63 10.32
N LEU A 103 -9.77 -9.75 11.01
CA LEU A 103 -10.08 -9.94 12.41
C LEU A 103 -8.83 -9.56 13.22
N ILE A 104 -8.95 -8.51 14.04
CA ILE A 104 -7.82 -7.92 14.76
C ILE A 104 -8.13 -7.93 16.24
N SER A 105 -7.35 -8.69 17.02
CA SER A 105 -7.38 -8.66 18.47
C SER A 105 -6.20 -7.86 18.98
N VAL A 106 -6.44 -6.91 19.88
CA VAL A 106 -5.40 -6.03 20.46
C VAL A 106 -5.48 -6.10 21.97
N ASP A 107 -4.36 -6.28 22.66
CA ASP A 107 -4.29 -6.28 24.10
C ASP A 107 -4.00 -4.89 24.69
N SER A 108 -3.93 -4.81 26.03
CA SER A 108 -3.66 -3.56 26.74
C SER A 108 -2.22 -3.02 26.55
N PHE A 109 -1.31 -3.80 26.00
CA PHE A 109 0.06 -3.42 25.69
C PHE A 109 0.23 -3.00 24.22
N GLY A 110 -0.85 -3.13 23.39
CA GLY A 110 -0.81 -2.84 21.97
C GLY A 110 -0.33 -4.03 21.11
N GLU A 111 -0.07 -5.19 21.72
CA GLU A 111 0.22 -6.42 20.97
C GLU A 111 -1.03 -6.89 20.24
N ASN A 112 -0.86 -7.37 19.01
CA ASN A 112 -1.99 -7.77 18.19
C ASN A 112 -1.83 -9.15 17.56
N CYS A 113 -2.99 -9.75 17.26
CA CYS A 113 -3.12 -10.92 16.38
C CYS A 113 -4.09 -10.58 15.26
N ILE A 114 -3.68 -10.82 14.03
CA ILE A 114 -4.45 -10.47 12.83
C ILE A 114 -4.66 -11.71 11.97
N ILE A 115 -5.92 -11.95 11.59
CA ILE A 115 -6.29 -12.96 10.59
C ILE A 115 -7.03 -12.25 9.46
N VAL A 116 -6.54 -12.38 8.24
CA VAL A 116 -7.17 -11.78 7.05
C VAL A 116 -7.89 -12.86 6.25
N ALA A 117 -9.19 -12.68 6.06
CA ALA A 117 -9.99 -13.42 5.09
C ALA A 117 -10.13 -12.54 3.84
N SER A 118 -9.33 -12.82 2.82
CA SER A 118 -9.20 -11.95 1.64
C SER A 118 -10.49 -11.82 0.81
N GLY A 119 -11.39 -12.79 0.86
CA GLY A 119 -12.68 -12.74 0.17
C GLY A 119 -12.55 -12.40 -1.32
N ALA A 120 -13.33 -11.41 -1.77
CA ALA A 120 -13.39 -10.95 -3.15
C ALA A 120 -12.07 -10.34 -3.65
N ASN A 121 -11.18 -9.85 -2.77
CA ASN A 121 -9.86 -9.37 -3.18
C ASN A 121 -9.09 -10.40 -4.01
N GLN A 122 -9.22 -11.70 -3.66
CA GLN A 122 -8.58 -12.80 -4.39
C GLN A 122 -9.29 -13.17 -5.71
N SER A 123 -10.30 -12.41 -6.10
CA SER A 123 -10.99 -12.57 -7.40
C SER A 123 -10.74 -11.41 -8.35
N LEU A 124 -9.97 -10.39 -7.94
CA LEU A 124 -9.56 -9.32 -8.85
C LEU A 124 -8.65 -9.92 -9.92
N SER A 125 -9.01 -9.76 -11.19
CA SER A 125 -8.40 -10.49 -12.30
C SER A 125 -7.81 -9.56 -13.37
N PRO A 126 -6.95 -10.07 -14.27
CA PRO A 126 -6.47 -9.32 -15.44
C PRO A 126 -7.60 -8.73 -16.28
N GLU A 127 -8.72 -9.45 -16.45
CA GLU A 127 -9.86 -8.95 -17.22
C GLU A 127 -10.56 -7.75 -16.54
N ASP A 128 -10.49 -7.65 -15.22
CA ASP A 128 -10.97 -6.47 -14.49
C ASP A 128 -10.03 -5.28 -14.73
N ILE A 129 -8.72 -5.52 -14.79
CA ILE A 129 -7.72 -4.50 -15.13
C ILE A 129 -7.93 -3.97 -16.55
N ASP A 130 -8.23 -4.84 -17.52
CA ASP A 130 -8.50 -4.44 -18.90
C ASP A 130 -9.69 -3.48 -19.04
N LYS A 131 -10.72 -3.63 -18.21
CA LYS A 131 -11.86 -2.70 -18.19
C LYS A 131 -11.46 -1.28 -17.76
N ALA A 132 -10.36 -1.15 -16.97
CA ALA A 132 -9.85 0.10 -16.46
C ALA A 132 -8.62 0.63 -17.24
N LYS A 133 -8.21 0.00 -18.34
CA LYS A 133 -6.95 0.31 -19.07
C LYS A 133 -6.81 1.76 -19.48
N ASP A 134 -7.92 2.45 -19.81
CA ASP A 134 -7.85 3.86 -20.19
C ASP A 134 -7.49 4.75 -18.99
N LYS A 135 -7.94 4.42 -17.78
CA LYS A 135 -7.51 5.10 -16.56
C LYS A 135 -6.05 4.85 -16.22
N ILE A 136 -5.57 3.62 -16.46
CA ILE A 136 -4.13 3.29 -16.33
C ILE A 136 -3.31 4.10 -17.33
N ARG A 137 -3.78 4.25 -18.57
CA ARG A 137 -3.11 5.05 -19.60
C ARG A 137 -3.07 6.55 -19.28
N GLU A 138 -4.10 7.09 -18.60
CA GLU A 138 -4.19 8.50 -18.22
C GLU A 138 -3.44 8.84 -16.94
N ALA A 139 -3.09 7.85 -16.12
CA ALA A 139 -2.46 8.04 -14.83
C ALA A 139 -1.01 8.54 -14.94
N ASP A 140 -0.55 9.26 -13.92
CA ASP A 140 0.86 9.59 -13.72
C ASP A 140 1.58 8.44 -13.00
N THR A 141 0.89 7.80 -12.06
CA THR A 141 1.44 6.74 -11.21
C THR A 141 0.41 5.64 -10.96
N ILE A 142 0.87 4.39 -11.00
CA ILE A 142 0.13 3.20 -10.58
C ILE A 142 0.74 2.71 -9.26
N LEU A 143 -0.09 2.60 -8.22
CA LEU A 143 0.31 2.16 -6.88
C LEU A 143 -0.34 0.83 -6.56
N MET A 144 0.46 -0.18 -6.18
CA MET A 144 -0.01 -1.54 -5.93
C MET A 144 0.59 -2.15 -4.67
N GLN A 145 -0.10 -3.19 -4.14
CA GLN A 145 0.34 -4.01 -3.01
C GLN A 145 0.07 -5.49 -3.34
N LEU A 146 0.31 -6.40 -2.37
CA LEU A 146 0.24 -7.85 -2.62
C LEU A 146 -0.93 -8.54 -1.87
N GLU A 147 -1.99 -7.81 -1.52
CA GLU A 147 -3.22 -8.39 -0.94
C GLU A 147 -4.25 -8.84 -1.99
N ILE A 148 -3.88 -8.79 -3.26
CA ILE A 148 -4.64 -9.27 -4.43
C ILE A 148 -3.82 -10.35 -5.16
N PRO A 149 -4.38 -11.09 -6.13
CA PRO A 149 -3.63 -12.12 -6.85
C PRO A 149 -2.36 -11.56 -7.50
N LEU A 150 -1.24 -12.23 -7.30
CA LEU A 150 0.06 -11.81 -7.86
C LEU A 150 0.02 -11.72 -9.39
N GLU A 151 -0.69 -12.66 -10.05
CA GLU A 151 -0.92 -12.62 -11.50
C GLU A 151 -1.54 -11.29 -11.95
N THR A 152 -2.50 -10.75 -11.19
CA THR A 152 -3.13 -9.47 -11.49
C THR A 152 -2.17 -8.31 -11.30
N VAL A 153 -1.31 -8.36 -10.27
CA VAL A 153 -0.25 -7.36 -10.05
C VAL A 153 0.76 -7.38 -11.19
N GLU A 154 1.20 -8.58 -11.61
CA GLU A 154 2.13 -8.76 -12.73
C GLU A 154 1.55 -8.23 -14.04
N TYR A 155 0.29 -8.55 -14.32
CA TYR A 155 -0.41 -8.08 -15.51
C TYR A 155 -0.56 -6.54 -15.51
N ALA A 156 -1.03 -5.95 -14.42
CA ALA A 156 -1.18 -4.50 -14.30
C ALA A 156 0.15 -3.76 -14.41
N THR A 157 1.23 -4.34 -13.84
CA THR A 157 2.59 -3.79 -13.96
C THR A 157 3.06 -3.81 -15.40
N ALA A 158 2.85 -4.94 -16.12
CA ALA A 158 3.23 -5.05 -17.52
C ALA A 158 2.49 -4.03 -18.40
N LEU A 159 1.17 -3.90 -18.21
CA LEU A 159 0.34 -2.94 -18.91
C LEU A 159 0.76 -1.48 -18.63
N ALA A 160 1.01 -1.14 -17.37
CA ALA A 160 1.49 0.18 -16.99
C ALA A 160 2.85 0.50 -17.61
N TYR A 161 3.77 -0.47 -17.63
CA TYR A 161 5.09 -0.34 -18.26
C TYR A 161 4.98 -0.10 -19.76
N GLU A 162 4.09 -0.82 -20.47
CA GLU A 162 3.82 -0.61 -21.90
C GLU A 162 3.29 0.80 -22.19
N TYR A 163 2.51 1.37 -21.27
CA TYR A 163 2.01 2.74 -21.38
C TYR A 163 3.01 3.81 -20.89
N GLY A 164 4.23 3.40 -20.47
CA GLY A 164 5.25 4.31 -19.95
C GLY A 164 4.87 4.98 -18.63
N LYS A 165 4.04 4.31 -17.81
CA LYS A 165 3.57 4.83 -16.52
C LYS A 165 4.51 4.45 -15.40
N ARG A 166 4.58 5.32 -14.38
CA ARG A 166 5.33 5.02 -13.16
C ARG A 166 4.60 3.96 -12.34
N VAL A 167 5.30 2.90 -12.02
CA VAL A 167 4.80 1.83 -11.14
C VAL A 167 5.50 1.91 -9.79
N ILE A 168 4.71 2.03 -8.71
CA ILE A 168 5.15 1.95 -7.33
C ILE A 168 4.55 0.68 -6.74
N LEU A 169 5.41 -0.19 -6.21
CA LEU A 169 4.99 -1.44 -5.57
C LEU A 169 5.37 -1.43 -4.09
N ASN A 170 4.37 -1.49 -3.22
CA ASN A 170 4.54 -1.83 -1.82
C ASN A 170 4.40 -3.36 -1.69
N PRO A 171 5.50 -4.13 -1.48
CA PRO A 171 5.48 -5.59 -1.53
C PRO A 171 4.94 -6.23 -0.24
N ALA A 172 3.82 -5.70 0.25
CA ALA A 172 3.14 -6.10 1.48
C ALA A 172 1.80 -6.82 1.18
N PRO A 173 1.51 -7.98 1.81
CA PRO A 173 2.38 -8.75 2.71
C PRO A 173 3.58 -9.35 1.98
N ALA A 174 4.63 -9.65 2.75
CA ALA A 174 5.87 -10.18 2.23
C ALA A 174 5.65 -11.42 1.34
N SER A 175 6.17 -11.38 0.12
CA SER A 175 6.04 -12.45 -0.89
C SER A 175 7.26 -12.52 -1.79
N SER A 176 7.50 -13.69 -2.39
CA SER A 176 8.51 -13.83 -3.42
C SER A 176 8.04 -13.17 -4.72
N LEU A 177 8.90 -12.35 -5.30
CA LEU A 177 8.62 -11.65 -6.57
C LEU A 177 9.61 -12.12 -7.63
N ASN A 178 9.13 -12.28 -8.85
CA ASN A 178 9.98 -12.58 -9.99
C ASN A 178 10.71 -11.33 -10.50
N ASN A 179 11.82 -11.54 -11.19
CA ASN A 179 12.65 -10.44 -11.67
C ASN A 179 11.96 -9.64 -12.79
N GLU A 180 11.03 -10.22 -13.54
CA GLU A 180 10.34 -9.51 -14.62
C GLU A 180 9.38 -8.45 -14.05
N LEU A 181 8.69 -8.75 -12.95
CA LEU A 181 7.89 -7.77 -12.21
C LEU A 181 8.79 -6.63 -11.69
N LEU A 182 9.93 -6.98 -11.08
CA LEU A 182 10.84 -6.00 -10.50
C LEU A 182 11.46 -5.07 -11.55
N LYS A 183 11.84 -5.58 -12.73
CA LYS A 183 12.37 -4.78 -13.84
C LYS A 183 11.37 -3.75 -14.39
N LYS A 184 10.08 -4.04 -14.30
CA LYS A 184 9.01 -3.15 -14.77
C LYS A 184 8.49 -2.21 -13.67
N THR A 185 9.00 -2.35 -12.44
CA THR A 185 8.64 -1.52 -11.29
C THR A 185 9.62 -0.36 -11.16
N ASN A 186 9.12 0.88 -11.07
CA ASN A 186 9.98 2.06 -10.95
C ASN A 186 10.48 2.28 -9.52
N VAL A 187 9.63 2.02 -8.53
CA VAL A 187 9.96 2.17 -7.10
C VAL A 187 9.37 1.01 -6.32
N ILE A 188 10.18 0.37 -5.47
CA ILE A 188 9.69 -0.64 -4.52
C ILE A 188 9.84 -0.14 -3.08
N LEU A 189 8.80 -0.35 -2.26
CA LEU A 189 8.66 0.18 -0.90
C LEU A 189 8.55 -0.94 0.14
N PRO A 190 9.58 -1.78 0.36
CA PRO A 190 9.55 -2.79 1.41
C PRO A 190 9.76 -2.17 2.79
N ASN A 191 9.15 -2.77 3.82
CA ASN A 191 9.59 -2.65 5.20
C ASN A 191 10.78 -3.59 5.48
N ARG A 192 11.26 -3.67 6.75
CA ARG A 192 12.40 -4.52 7.12
C ARG A 192 12.17 -6.01 6.79
N ILE A 193 10.97 -6.53 7.06
CA ILE A 193 10.61 -7.94 6.85
C ILE A 193 10.52 -8.25 5.36
N GLU A 194 9.87 -7.40 4.61
CA GLU A 194 9.74 -7.51 3.16
C GLU A 194 11.09 -7.38 2.46
N ALA A 195 11.94 -6.46 2.93
CA ALA A 195 13.31 -6.30 2.42
C ALA A 195 14.17 -7.53 2.72
N GLU A 196 14.02 -8.16 3.90
CA GLU A 196 14.67 -9.42 4.23
C GLU A 196 14.23 -10.54 3.28
N MET A 197 12.94 -10.69 3.05
CA MET A 197 12.41 -11.70 2.12
C MET A 197 12.89 -11.49 0.69
N LEU A 198 12.91 -10.24 0.22
CA LEU A 198 13.33 -9.91 -1.14
C LEU A 198 14.84 -10.06 -1.35
N SER A 199 15.65 -9.76 -0.33
CA SER A 199 17.13 -9.75 -0.44
C SER A 199 17.82 -10.97 0.13
N GLY A 200 17.17 -11.70 1.03
CA GLY A 200 17.79 -12.73 1.87
C GLY A 200 18.67 -12.15 2.99
N ILE A 201 18.60 -10.84 3.26
CA ILE A 201 19.45 -10.14 4.22
C ILE A 201 18.60 -9.52 5.32
N LYS A 202 18.79 -9.93 6.58
CA LYS A 202 18.11 -9.34 7.73
C LYS A 202 18.54 -7.88 7.93
N VAL A 203 17.55 -6.98 7.93
CA VAL A 203 17.78 -5.53 8.06
C VAL A 203 17.69 -5.14 9.52
N THR A 204 18.85 -4.94 10.16
CA THR A 204 18.98 -4.59 11.58
C THR A 204 19.65 -3.23 11.83
N ASN A 205 20.35 -2.70 10.84
CA ASN A 205 21.07 -1.42 10.89
C ASN A 205 21.32 -0.89 9.47
N LEU A 206 21.88 0.31 9.35
CA LEU A 206 22.15 0.96 8.06
C LEU A 206 23.05 0.14 7.14
N LYS A 207 24.05 -0.57 7.70
CA LYS A 207 24.95 -1.40 6.88
C LYS A 207 24.23 -2.58 6.26
N SER A 208 23.34 -3.24 7.02
CA SER A 208 22.48 -4.32 6.49
C SER A 208 21.41 -3.80 5.55
N ALA A 209 20.84 -2.61 5.80
CA ALA A 209 19.90 -1.94 4.88
C ALA A 209 20.55 -1.66 3.52
N HIS A 210 21.76 -1.11 3.52
CA HIS A 210 22.55 -0.88 2.30
C HIS A 210 22.76 -2.16 1.49
N ARG A 211 23.17 -3.24 2.15
CA ARG A 211 23.36 -4.56 1.49
C ARG A 211 22.05 -5.12 0.94
N ALA A 212 20.95 -4.99 1.69
CA ALA A 212 19.63 -5.45 1.26
C ALA A 212 19.17 -4.67 0.00
N VAL A 213 19.32 -3.36 0.00
CA VAL A 213 19.02 -2.51 -1.16
C VAL A 213 19.83 -2.90 -2.39
N GLN A 214 21.14 -3.17 -2.22
CA GLN A 214 21.99 -3.64 -3.34
C GLN A 214 21.49 -4.96 -3.89
N ALA A 215 21.18 -5.93 -3.03
CA ALA A 215 20.69 -7.24 -3.44
C ALA A 215 19.34 -7.16 -4.17
N ILE A 216 18.43 -6.28 -3.71
CA ILE A 216 17.16 -6.02 -4.39
C ILE A 216 17.41 -5.36 -5.75
N SER A 217 18.29 -4.36 -5.82
CA SER A 217 18.60 -3.65 -7.06
C SER A 217 19.25 -4.56 -8.12
N CYS A 218 20.05 -5.54 -7.72
CA CYS A 218 20.62 -6.53 -8.64
C CYS A 218 19.56 -7.37 -9.37
N LYS A 219 18.30 -7.35 -8.91
CA LYS A 219 17.16 -7.99 -9.58
C LYS A 219 16.55 -7.15 -10.70
N GLY A 220 17.08 -5.95 -10.94
CA GLY A 220 16.71 -5.08 -12.07
C GLY A 220 15.90 -3.85 -11.72
N ILE A 221 15.66 -3.55 -10.43
CA ILE A 221 14.97 -2.35 -10.00
C ILE A 221 15.96 -1.25 -9.58
N GLU A 222 15.75 -0.02 -10.06
CA GLU A 222 16.68 1.09 -9.80
C GLU A 222 16.44 1.78 -8.47
N ASN A 223 15.17 1.98 -8.09
CA ASN A 223 14.80 2.78 -6.94
C ASN A 223 14.18 1.91 -5.85
N VAL A 224 14.82 1.89 -4.69
CA VAL A 224 14.41 1.09 -3.53
C VAL A 224 14.31 1.99 -2.32
N VAL A 225 13.18 1.94 -1.62
CA VAL A 225 12.95 2.67 -0.37
C VAL A 225 12.60 1.67 0.72
N ILE A 226 13.51 1.39 1.64
CA ILE A 226 13.23 0.53 2.80
C ILE A 226 12.72 1.40 3.93
N THR A 227 11.46 1.21 4.34
CA THR A 227 10.91 1.88 5.53
C THR A 227 11.43 1.20 6.80
N LEU A 228 11.93 2.01 7.75
CA LEU A 228 12.60 1.56 8.97
C LEU A 228 11.81 1.94 10.24
N GLY A 229 10.53 2.27 10.11
CA GLY A 229 9.66 2.72 11.19
C GLY A 229 10.14 4.06 11.75
N LYS A 230 10.26 4.18 13.07
CA LYS A 230 10.70 5.40 13.75
C LYS A 230 12.10 5.89 13.36
N GLU A 231 12.91 5.08 12.70
CA GLU A 231 14.20 5.52 12.18
C GLU A 231 14.08 6.28 10.85
N GLY A 232 12.94 6.15 10.12
CA GLY A 232 12.71 6.80 8.83
C GLY A 232 12.81 5.83 7.66
N ALA A 233 13.50 6.21 6.58
CA ALA A 233 13.61 5.40 5.37
C ALA A 233 15.04 5.41 4.80
N PHE A 234 15.50 4.24 4.34
CA PHE A 234 16.75 4.10 3.61
C PHE A 234 16.46 4.02 2.12
N VAL A 235 16.99 4.98 1.36
CA VAL A 235 16.66 5.21 -0.04
C VAL A 235 17.86 4.90 -0.91
N LYS A 236 17.62 4.18 -2.01
CA LYS A 236 18.50 4.14 -3.19
C LYS A 236 17.78 4.78 -4.37
N GLU A 237 18.35 5.82 -4.90
CA GLU A 237 17.96 6.46 -6.16
C GLU A 237 19.13 6.42 -7.12
N LYS A 238 19.04 5.58 -8.16
CA LYS A 238 20.15 5.30 -9.08
C LYS A 238 21.40 4.84 -8.30
N ASP A 239 22.48 5.63 -8.32
CA ASP A 239 23.74 5.33 -7.63
C ASP A 239 23.87 6.00 -6.25
N LYS A 240 22.84 6.73 -5.81
CA LYS A 240 22.84 7.44 -4.54
C LYS A 240 22.16 6.60 -3.46
N TYR A 241 22.75 6.61 -2.26
CA TYR A 241 22.21 5.96 -1.07
C TYR A 241 22.10 7.00 0.05
N ILE A 242 20.94 7.12 0.65
CA ILE A 242 20.70 8.11 1.68
C ILE A 242 19.77 7.56 2.78
N MET A 243 20.05 7.92 4.02
CA MET A 243 19.13 7.73 5.12
C MET A 243 18.35 9.01 5.35
N ILE A 244 17.03 8.94 5.26
CA ILE A 244 16.11 10.03 5.52
C ILE A 244 15.44 9.74 6.87
N PRO A 245 15.72 10.53 7.92
CA PRO A 245 15.17 10.27 9.24
C PRO A 245 13.65 10.51 9.27
N ALA A 246 12.93 9.78 10.13
CA ALA A 246 11.55 10.08 10.43
C ALA A 246 11.42 11.43 11.16
N LYS A 247 10.25 12.04 11.09
CA LYS A 247 9.92 13.15 11.99
C LYS A 247 9.56 12.58 13.36
N GLU A 248 10.13 13.18 14.40
CA GLU A 248 9.76 12.85 15.78
C GLU A 248 8.37 13.41 16.08
N VAL A 249 7.47 12.54 16.48
CA VAL A 249 6.10 12.87 16.91
C VAL A 249 5.71 11.97 18.08
N ASP A 250 4.79 12.45 18.90
CA ASP A 250 4.16 11.62 19.93
C ASP A 250 3.16 10.68 19.27
N THR A 251 3.55 9.43 19.07
CA THR A 251 2.78 8.43 18.35
C THR A 251 1.69 7.85 19.24
N ILE A 252 0.44 7.90 18.77
CA ILE A 252 -0.72 7.28 19.44
C ILE A 252 -1.00 5.91 18.82
N ASP A 253 -0.95 5.79 17.50
CA ASP A 253 -1.20 4.55 16.74
C ASP A 253 -0.39 4.58 15.45
N THR A 254 0.30 3.48 15.15
CA THR A 254 1.12 3.34 13.92
C THR A 254 0.41 2.54 12.82
N THR A 255 -0.83 2.13 13.06
CA THR A 255 -1.60 1.36 12.08
C THR A 255 -1.81 2.17 10.80
N GLY A 256 -1.45 1.57 9.66
CA GLY A 256 -1.60 2.23 8.36
C GLY A 256 -0.54 3.28 8.03
N ALA A 257 0.43 3.59 8.91
CA ALA A 257 1.49 4.56 8.61
C ALA A 257 2.25 4.23 7.33
N GLY A 258 2.53 2.95 7.05
CA GLY A 258 3.14 2.50 5.79
C GLY A 258 2.25 2.73 4.57
N ASP A 259 0.93 2.66 4.73
CA ASP A 259 -0.02 2.93 3.65
C ASP A 259 -0.10 4.44 3.37
N VAL A 260 -0.11 5.26 4.42
CA VAL A 260 -0.03 6.74 4.30
C VAL A 260 1.28 7.14 3.63
N PHE A 261 2.41 6.54 4.03
CA PHE A 261 3.70 6.75 3.38
C PHE A 261 3.64 6.45 1.88
N SER A 262 3.08 5.29 1.50
CA SER A 262 2.98 4.86 0.10
C SER A 262 2.09 5.80 -0.73
N GLY A 263 0.94 6.20 -0.19
CA GLY A 263 0.04 7.17 -0.80
C GLY A 263 0.71 8.53 -0.97
N ALA A 264 1.35 9.05 0.06
CA ALA A 264 2.05 10.34 0.04
C ALA A 264 3.23 10.35 -0.95
N LEU A 265 4.02 9.26 -0.97
CA LEU A 265 5.10 9.11 -1.93
C LEU A 265 4.58 9.17 -3.38
N SER A 266 3.47 8.47 -3.66
CA SER A 266 2.88 8.43 -5.00
C SER A 266 2.39 9.81 -5.44
N VAL A 267 1.79 10.60 -4.55
CA VAL A 267 1.38 11.99 -4.83
C VAL A 267 2.59 12.86 -5.14
N SER A 268 3.58 12.86 -4.25
CA SER A 268 4.76 13.70 -4.36
C SER A 268 5.58 13.42 -5.63
N LEU A 269 5.74 12.14 -6.00
CA LEU A 269 6.40 11.76 -7.25
C LEU A 269 5.57 12.16 -8.49
N SER A 270 4.24 12.14 -8.41
CA SER A 270 3.36 12.57 -9.51
C SER A 270 3.32 14.08 -9.68
N GLU A 271 3.66 14.85 -8.64
CA GLU A 271 3.92 16.29 -8.70
C GLU A 271 5.29 16.64 -9.34
N GLY A 272 6.10 15.64 -9.68
CA GLY A 272 7.41 15.82 -10.33
C GLY A 272 8.57 16.02 -9.37
N ARG A 273 8.40 15.82 -8.07
CA ARG A 273 9.51 15.88 -7.11
C ARG A 273 10.47 14.70 -7.30
N SER A 274 11.71 14.87 -6.87
CA SER A 274 12.70 13.79 -6.79
C SER A 274 12.27 12.72 -5.79
N LEU A 275 12.84 11.52 -5.89
CA LEU A 275 12.53 10.45 -4.95
C LEU A 275 12.89 10.82 -3.50
N ILE A 276 13.99 11.53 -3.31
CA ILE A 276 14.44 11.98 -1.98
C ILE A 276 13.41 12.94 -1.38
N GLU A 277 13.01 13.99 -2.11
CA GLU A 277 11.97 14.94 -1.66
C GLU A 277 10.63 14.25 -1.42
N ALA A 278 10.28 13.28 -2.26
CA ALA A 278 9.05 12.50 -2.10
C ALA A 278 9.07 11.64 -0.83
N VAL A 279 10.22 11.05 -0.47
CA VAL A 279 10.36 10.28 0.77
C VAL A 279 10.35 11.20 1.99
N GLU A 280 10.97 12.39 1.93
CA GLU A 280 10.88 13.39 3.01
C GLU A 280 9.43 13.80 3.27
N PHE A 281 8.66 14.05 2.21
CA PHE A 281 7.23 14.36 2.29
C PHE A 281 6.44 13.18 2.86
N ALA A 282 6.70 11.96 2.38
CA ALA A 282 6.02 10.75 2.84
C ALA A 282 6.30 10.44 4.32
N ASN A 283 7.54 10.64 4.79
CA ASN A 283 7.88 10.54 6.22
C ASN A 283 7.08 11.54 7.06
N ALA A 284 6.87 12.75 6.54
CA ALA A 284 6.11 13.77 7.26
C ALA A 284 4.61 13.49 7.30
N ALA A 285 4.07 12.88 6.24
CA ALA A 285 2.66 12.53 6.15
C ALA A 285 2.29 11.30 6.98
N ALA A 286 3.25 10.38 7.17
CA ALA A 286 3.08 9.12 7.90
C ALA A 286 3.42 9.21 9.40
N ALA A 287 3.84 10.41 9.88
CA ALA A 287 4.26 10.67 11.26
C ALA A 287 3.09 10.81 12.25
#